data_5a1984697b6dfa9cf3db0e07a95b626d
#
_entry.id   5a1984697b6dfa9cf3db0e07a95b626d
#
_cell.length_a   1.000
_cell.length_b   1.000
_cell.length_c   1.000
_cell.angle_alpha   90.00
_cell.angle_beta   90.00
_cell.angle_gamma   90.00
#
_symmetry.space_group_name_H-M   'P 1'
#
loop_
_entity.id
_entity.type
_entity.pdbx_description
1 polymer ?
#
loop_
_entity_poly.entity_id
_entity_poly.type
_entity_poly.pdbx_seq_one_letter_code
_entity_poly.pdbx_strand_id
1 'polypeptide(L)'
;MQQQMSKLTILPNYSIDIDITHNPHNFALTDLFQMAARINKKRQFLFVSTVLGKHLAVRPQIPILTGALLAMMYDQQGGSQKVNTISSIVQALKDGINVEELQNSVKESVVLAQETLFIGFAETATALGHAVFNAFQSNAMYIHTTREVIPHIEPFVTFEEEHSHATSHRIYTEEPDVLQQAKRIVLIDDEITTGNTVINIIETLKKKFPDVKKYAVLSILDWRSDQQRSVFQQLEEQWGISIEFISIMCGTFNCTGVPSLTSIQPSITTIAARDINLLPIKDSTDHLFYHSIAENGKMNSQPYLKATGRFTLTSKQHFEQNLMLQTIAKQLKELRTDGPALVIGTGEFMYVPMQIASFLGNDVYFQSTTRSPIYCADDLDYTITEKIVFESPENNGVENYLYNVQSQPYTELFLLVERIANKEVVARMVAALQSVSEAKVYVICMHELEGAR
;
A
#
# COMPACT_ATOMS: atom_id res chain seq x y z
N MET A 1 -11.31 -2.01 -30.05
CA MET A 1 -10.33 -2.85 -29.32
C MET A 1 -10.83 -4.27 -29.36
N GLN A 2 -9.97 -5.26 -29.65
CA GLN A 2 -10.38 -6.66 -29.53
C GLN A 2 -10.54 -6.96 -28.04
N GLN A 3 -11.69 -7.49 -27.65
CA GLN A 3 -11.97 -8.02 -26.32
C GLN A 3 -10.97 -9.16 -26.07
N GLN A 4 -10.15 -9.03 -25.03
CA GLN A 4 -9.12 -10.02 -24.72
C GLN A 4 -9.60 -10.86 -23.53
N MET A 5 -10.18 -12.00 -23.85
CA MET A 5 -10.56 -13.01 -22.88
C MET A 5 -9.34 -13.84 -22.48
N SER A 6 -9.07 -13.94 -21.19
CA SER A 6 -7.98 -14.73 -20.64
C SER A 6 -8.50 -15.63 -19.53
N LYS A 7 -8.09 -16.89 -19.54
CA LYS A 7 -8.38 -17.84 -18.45
C LYS A 7 -7.11 -18.10 -17.67
N LEU A 8 -7.14 -17.83 -16.37
CA LEU A 8 -6.04 -18.10 -15.46
C LEU A 8 -6.42 -19.24 -14.48
N THR A 9 -5.59 -20.26 -14.42
CA THR A 9 -5.72 -21.33 -13.43
C THR A 9 -5.09 -20.85 -12.12
N ILE A 10 -5.86 -20.86 -11.04
CA ILE A 10 -5.38 -20.50 -9.69
C ILE A 10 -4.88 -21.75 -8.96
N LEU A 11 -5.70 -22.82 -9.00
CA LEU A 11 -5.40 -24.15 -8.47
C LEU A 11 -6.06 -25.19 -9.39
N PRO A 12 -5.72 -26.49 -9.32
CA PRO A 12 -6.17 -27.50 -10.28
C PRO A 12 -7.68 -27.50 -10.60
N ASN A 13 -8.53 -27.17 -9.65
CA ASN A 13 -10.00 -27.13 -9.84
C ASN A 13 -10.57 -25.71 -9.63
N TYR A 14 -9.73 -24.69 -9.72
CA TYR A 14 -10.13 -23.32 -9.46
C TYR A 14 -9.49 -22.38 -10.45
N SER A 15 -10.31 -21.70 -11.25
CA SER A 15 -9.86 -20.78 -12.29
C SER A 15 -10.68 -19.49 -12.32
N ILE A 16 -10.12 -18.47 -12.94
CA ILE A 16 -10.77 -17.18 -13.18
C ILE A 16 -10.70 -16.87 -14.68
N ASP A 17 -11.86 -16.53 -15.25
CA ASP A 17 -11.98 -16.00 -16.60
C ASP A 17 -12.03 -14.48 -16.52
N ILE A 18 -11.13 -13.79 -17.22
CA ILE A 18 -10.97 -12.33 -17.19
C ILE A 18 -11.26 -11.79 -18.59
N ASP A 19 -12.13 -10.79 -18.65
CA ASP A 19 -12.46 -10.05 -19.88
C ASP A 19 -12.01 -8.59 -19.71
N ILE A 20 -10.96 -8.19 -20.45
CA ILE A 20 -10.40 -6.84 -20.39
C ILE A 20 -11.15 -5.92 -21.34
N THR A 21 -11.74 -4.87 -20.78
CA THR A 21 -12.52 -3.86 -21.52
C THR A 21 -11.74 -2.57 -21.80
N HIS A 22 -10.73 -2.24 -20.94
CA HIS A 22 -9.91 -1.06 -21.13
C HIS A 22 -8.47 -1.32 -20.62
N ASN A 23 -7.49 -1.12 -21.50
CA ASN A 23 -6.07 -1.28 -21.24
C ASN A 23 -5.29 -0.38 -22.20
N PRO A 24 -5.26 0.95 -21.95
CA PRO A 24 -4.73 1.91 -22.91
C PRO A 24 -3.22 1.81 -23.10
N HIS A 25 -2.54 1.18 -22.15
CA HIS A 25 -1.07 1.04 -22.13
C HIS A 25 -0.58 -0.35 -22.54
N ASN A 26 -1.50 -1.25 -22.94
CA ASN A 26 -1.19 -2.62 -23.37
C ASN A 26 -0.33 -3.39 -22.35
N PHE A 27 -0.66 -3.31 -21.06
CA PHE A 27 -0.07 -4.18 -20.04
C PHE A 27 -0.52 -5.63 -20.24
N ALA A 28 0.38 -6.60 -20.08
CA ALA A 28 -0.03 -7.97 -19.85
C ALA A 28 -0.65 -8.07 -18.44
N LEU A 29 -1.49 -9.07 -18.19
CA LEU A 29 -2.06 -9.29 -16.86
C LEU A 29 -0.94 -9.46 -15.80
N THR A 30 0.10 -10.22 -16.18
CA THR A 30 1.25 -10.52 -15.32
C THR A 30 2.15 -9.30 -15.03
N ASP A 31 2.05 -8.23 -15.81
CA ASP A 31 2.74 -6.98 -15.50
C ASP A 31 2.16 -6.29 -14.26
N LEU A 32 0.86 -6.49 -13.98
CA LEU A 32 0.14 -5.82 -12.90
C LEU A 32 -0.22 -6.73 -11.72
N PHE A 33 -0.53 -8.01 -12.02
CA PHE A 33 -0.91 -8.96 -10.98
C PHE A 33 -0.72 -10.42 -11.40
N GLN A 34 -0.70 -11.26 -10.40
CA GLN A 34 -0.82 -12.71 -10.49
C GLN A 34 -2.00 -13.16 -9.61
N MET A 35 -2.39 -14.45 -9.70
CA MET A 35 -3.53 -14.96 -8.95
C MET A 35 -3.08 -15.87 -7.83
N ALA A 36 -3.74 -15.76 -6.66
CA ALA A 36 -3.59 -16.71 -5.58
C ALA A 36 -4.95 -17.06 -4.95
N ALA A 37 -5.03 -18.21 -4.30
CA ALA A 37 -6.16 -18.60 -3.48
C ALA A 37 -6.05 -17.94 -2.09
N ARG A 38 -7.17 -17.47 -1.55
CA ARG A 38 -7.25 -16.85 -0.23
C ARG A 38 -7.99 -17.76 0.74
N ILE A 39 -7.48 -17.84 1.96
CA ILE A 39 -8.14 -18.59 3.04
C ILE A 39 -9.28 -17.71 3.62
N ASN A 40 -10.31 -17.50 2.81
CA ASN A 40 -11.49 -16.72 3.20
C ASN A 40 -12.74 -17.29 2.53
N LYS A 41 -13.80 -17.56 3.29
CA LYS A 41 -15.03 -18.15 2.77
C LYS A 41 -15.83 -17.24 1.85
N LYS A 42 -15.71 -15.92 1.99
CA LYS A 42 -16.47 -14.94 1.19
C LYS A 42 -15.81 -14.63 -0.15
N ARG A 43 -14.48 -14.53 -0.16
CA ARG A 43 -13.68 -14.25 -1.37
C ARG A 43 -12.46 -15.16 -1.34
N GLN A 44 -12.48 -16.20 -2.17
CA GLN A 44 -11.50 -17.28 -2.16
C GLN A 44 -10.30 -17.05 -3.10
N PHE A 45 -10.24 -15.93 -3.76
CA PHE A 45 -9.14 -15.52 -4.64
C PHE A 45 -8.57 -14.16 -4.22
N LEU A 46 -7.39 -13.88 -4.69
CA LEU A 46 -6.71 -12.60 -4.53
C LEU A 46 -5.95 -12.25 -5.83
N PHE A 47 -6.09 -11.02 -6.27
CA PHE A 47 -5.18 -10.41 -7.24
C PHE A 47 -3.92 -9.98 -6.48
N VAL A 48 -2.84 -10.73 -6.68
CA VAL A 48 -1.54 -10.48 -6.05
C VAL A 48 -0.79 -9.48 -6.90
N SER A 49 -0.75 -8.23 -6.48
CA SER A 49 -0.10 -7.17 -7.26
C SER A 49 1.41 -7.41 -7.41
N THR A 50 1.91 -7.28 -8.64
CA THR A 50 3.33 -7.31 -9.01
C THR A 50 3.98 -5.93 -8.94
N VAL A 51 3.18 -4.87 -8.67
CA VAL A 51 3.63 -3.47 -8.72
C VAL A 51 3.47 -2.70 -7.41
N LEU A 52 3.12 -3.34 -6.30
CA LEU A 52 2.87 -2.66 -5.02
C LEU A 52 3.82 -3.03 -3.88
N GLY A 53 4.46 -4.20 -3.94
CA GLY A 53 5.30 -4.67 -2.84
C GLY A 53 4.51 -5.08 -1.59
N LYS A 54 3.24 -5.50 -1.73
CA LYS A 54 2.41 -5.95 -0.59
C LYS A 54 2.60 -7.43 -0.28
N HIS A 55 2.47 -8.27 -1.28
CA HIS A 55 2.54 -9.73 -1.14
C HIS A 55 3.79 -10.32 -1.80
N LEU A 56 4.37 -9.60 -2.76
CA LEU A 56 5.59 -9.96 -3.46
C LEU A 56 6.61 -8.85 -3.28
N ALA A 57 7.87 -9.24 -3.13
CA ALA A 57 8.98 -8.30 -3.13
C ALA A 57 9.17 -7.68 -4.52
N VAL A 58 9.29 -6.36 -4.58
CA VAL A 58 9.48 -5.60 -5.82
C VAL A 58 10.63 -4.60 -5.66
N ARG A 59 11.22 -4.15 -6.77
CA ARG A 59 12.11 -2.98 -6.71
C ARG A 59 11.31 -1.77 -6.20
N PRO A 60 11.81 -1.01 -5.21
CA PRO A 60 11.02 0.03 -4.54
C PRO A 60 10.58 1.17 -5.46
N GLN A 61 11.25 1.36 -6.60
CA GLN A 61 10.86 2.33 -7.62
C GLN A 61 9.56 1.95 -8.35
N ILE A 62 9.26 0.66 -8.48
CA ILE A 62 8.07 0.16 -9.21
C ILE A 62 6.76 0.69 -8.60
N PRO A 63 6.48 0.52 -7.29
CA PRO A 63 5.26 1.08 -6.71
C PRO A 63 5.22 2.63 -6.73
N ILE A 64 6.37 3.29 -6.64
CA ILE A 64 6.46 4.76 -6.76
C ILE A 64 6.06 5.19 -8.19
N LEU A 65 6.58 4.52 -9.21
CA LEU A 65 6.24 4.79 -10.61
C LEU A 65 4.79 4.41 -10.94
N THR A 66 4.24 3.38 -10.30
CA THR A 66 2.81 3.02 -10.43
C THR A 66 1.92 4.16 -9.93
N GLY A 67 2.25 4.75 -8.77
CA GLY A 67 1.56 5.94 -8.27
C GLY A 67 1.73 7.15 -9.21
N ALA A 68 2.93 7.39 -9.73
CA ALA A 68 3.19 8.46 -10.68
C ALA A 68 2.41 8.28 -11.99
N LEU A 69 2.27 7.05 -12.50
CA LEU A 69 1.44 6.75 -13.66
C LEU A 69 -0.01 7.18 -13.42
N LEU A 70 -0.60 6.77 -12.29
CA LEU A 70 -1.96 7.16 -11.92
C LEU A 70 -2.11 8.68 -11.75
N ALA A 71 -1.13 9.35 -11.13
CA ALA A 71 -1.13 10.80 -10.99
C ALA A 71 -1.11 11.50 -12.35
N MET A 72 -0.30 11.03 -13.30
CA MET A 72 -0.24 11.58 -14.64
C MET A 72 -1.48 11.25 -15.48
N MET A 73 -2.11 10.09 -15.27
CA MET A 73 -3.40 9.79 -15.91
C MET A 73 -4.52 10.69 -15.38
N TYR A 74 -4.48 11.04 -14.08
CA TYR A 74 -5.43 11.95 -13.46
C TYR A 74 -5.23 13.42 -13.89
N ASP A 75 -3.99 13.87 -14.03
CA ASP A 75 -3.70 15.23 -14.49
C ASP A 75 -3.99 15.32 -16.00
N GLN A 76 -5.06 16.00 -16.37
CA GLN A 76 -5.47 16.19 -17.76
C GLN A 76 -4.69 17.33 -18.48
N GLN A 77 -3.78 18.01 -17.79
CA GLN A 77 -2.94 19.08 -18.37
C GLN A 77 -1.59 18.48 -18.78
N GLY A 78 -1.00 18.97 -19.88
CA GLY A 78 0.41 18.66 -20.15
C GLY A 78 0.75 17.94 -21.44
N GLY A 79 0.25 18.30 -22.58
CA GLY A 79 0.77 18.11 -23.95
C GLY A 79 1.65 16.86 -24.25
N SER A 80 2.47 16.96 -25.28
CA SER A 80 3.33 15.88 -25.79
C SER A 80 4.41 15.40 -24.79
N GLN A 81 4.91 16.27 -23.92
CA GLN A 81 5.94 15.90 -22.94
C GLN A 81 5.38 14.89 -21.92
N LYS A 82 4.15 15.10 -21.45
CA LYS A 82 3.47 14.20 -20.54
C LYS A 82 3.22 12.82 -21.17
N VAL A 83 2.81 12.78 -22.43
CA VAL A 83 2.60 11.51 -23.16
C VAL A 83 3.89 10.70 -23.21
N ASN A 84 5.03 11.36 -23.47
CA ASN A 84 6.34 10.71 -23.49
C ASN A 84 6.71 10.17 -22.09
N THR A 85 6.48 10.94 -21.03
CA THR A 85 6.75 10.49 -19.66
C THR A 85 5.88 9.30 -19.28
N ILE A 86 4.58 9.31 -19.57
CA ILE A 86 3.70 8.16 -19.37
C ILE A 86 4.24 6.93 -20.10
N SER A 87 4.62 7.06 -21.37
CA SER A 87 5.17 5.95 -22.15
C SER A 87 6.46 5.39 -21.55
N SER A 88 7.34 6.26 -21.04
CA SER A 88 8.57 5.83 -20.36
C SER A 88 8.27 5.10 -19.05
N ILE A 89 7.32 5.58 -18.25
CA ILE A 89 6.88 4.90 -17.01
C ILE A 89 6.30 3.53 -17.34
N VAL A 90 5.40 3.46 -18.32
CA VAL A 90 4.78 2.18 -18.76
C VAL A 90 5.85 1.18 -19.18
N GLN A 91 6.85 1.62 -19.94
CA GLN A 91 7.94 0.74 -20.35
C GLN A 91 8.77 0.27 -19.14
N ALA A 92 9.10 1.17 -18.22
CA ALA A 92 9.85 0.85 -17.02
C ALA A 92 9.09 -0.11 -16.08
N LEU A 93 7.77 0.00 -16.01
CA LEU A 93 6.94 -0.95 -15.25
C LEU A 93 6.92 -2.35 -15.88
N LYS A 94 7.12 -2.47 -17.20
CA LYS A 94 7.14 -3.75 -17.92
C LYS A 94 8.50 -4.43 -17.87
N ASP A 95 9.59 -3.69 -18.01
CA ASP A 95 10.95 -4.26 -18.16
C ASP A 95 11.89 -3.98 -16.96
N GLY A 96 11.49 -3.10 -16.05
CA GLY A 96 12.30 -2.71 -14.90
C GLY A 96 13.52 -1.84 -15.23
N ILE A 97 13.62 -1.28 -16.46
CA ILE A 97 14.76 -0.49 -16.90
C ILE A 97 14.54 1.00 -16.60
N ASN A 98 15.61 1.73 -16.25
CA ASN A 98 15.63 3.17 -15.99
C ASN A 98 14.69 3.64 -14.84
N VAL A 99 14.29 2.75 -13.95
CA VAL A 99 13.32 3.06 -12.89
C VAL A 99 13.80 4.14 -11.92
N GLU A 100 15.09 4.22 -11.63
CA GLU A 100 15.67 5.20 -10.69
C GLU A 100 15.69 6.62 -11.28
N GLU A 101 16.09 6.75 -12.55
CA GLU A 101 16.09 8.03 -13.26
C GLU A 101 14.66 8.56 -13.40
N LEU A 102 13.73 7.69 -13.79
CA LEU A 102 12.32 8.04 -13.93
C LEU A 102 11.70 8.44 -12.59
N GLN A 103 11.97 7.72 -11.51
CA GLN A 103 11.47 8.09 -10.17
C GLN A 103 11.85 9.53 -9.83
N ASN A 104 13.10 9.92 -10.07
CA ASN A 104 13.56 11.28 -9.79
C ASN A 104 12.91 12.33 -10.70
N SER A 105 12.60 11.99 -11.94
CA SER A 105 11.99 12.91 -12.91
C SER A 105 10.50 13.15 -12.69
N VAL A 106 9.77 12.19 -12.09
CA VAL A 106 8.31 12.28 -11.88
C VAL A 106 7.95 12.83 -10.52
N LYS A 107 8.89 12.86 -9.58
CA LYS A 107 8.67 13.43 -8.24
C LYS A 107 8.35 14.92 -8.37
N GLU A 108 7.26 15.35 -7.73
CA GLU A 108 6.83 16.77 -7.71
C GLU A 108 6.77 17.41 -9.12
N SER A 109 6.42 16.62 -10.13
CA SER A 109 6.41 17.06 -11.53
C SER A 109 5.07 17.66 -11.98
N VAL A 110 4.00 17.49 -11.18
CA VAL A 110 2.64 17.91 -11.51
C VAL A 110 2.19 19.05 -10.61
N VAL A 111 1.65 20.12 -11.19
CA VAL A 111 1.07 21.25 -10.48
C VAL A 111 -0.45 21.24 -10.66
N LEU A 112 -1.18 21.17 -9.56
CA LEU A 112 -2.64 21.20 -9.59
C LEU A 112 -3.16 22.63 -9.63
N ALA A 113 -4.24 22.84 -10.37
CA ALA A 113 -4.89 24.15 -10.49
C ALA A 113 -5.72 24.53 -9.25
N GLN A 114 -6.10 23.55 -8.44
CA GLN A 114 -6.97 23.71 -7.26
C GLN A 114 -6.56 22.79 -6.14
N GLU A 115 -6.85 23.21 -4.91
CA GLU A 115 -6.65 22.39 -3.71
C GLU A 115 -7.38 21.05 -3.82
N THR A 116 -6.62 19.97 -3.79
CA THR A 116 -7.10 18.60 -4.00
C THR A 116 -6.68 17.73 -2.82
N LEU A 117 -7.65 17.04 -2.24
CA LEU A 117 -7.43 16.08 -1.16
C LEU A 117 -7.35 14.68 -1.75
N PHE A 118 -6.22 14.01 -1.55
CA PHE A 118 -5.99 12.61 -1.89
C PHE A 118 -6.18 11.74 -0.66
N ILE A 119 -6.99 10.67 -0.79
CA ILE A 119 -7.31 9.76 0.31
C ILE A 119 -6.94 8.33 -0.11
N GLY A 120 -5.91 7.75 0.52
CA GLY A 120 -5.52 6.36 0.31
C GLY A 120 -6.25 5.40 1.25
N PHE A 121 -6.73 4.25 0.77
CA PHE A 121 -7.44 3.29 1.62
C PHE A 121 -6.48 2.32 2.30
N ALA A 122 -6.67 2.12 3.59
CA ALA A 122 -5.97 1.06 4.32
C ALA A 122 -6.49 -0.33 3.89
N GLU A 123 -5.63 -1.30 3.73
CA GLU A 123 -4.23 -1.33 4.14
C GLU A 123 -3.30 -1.03 2.95
N THR A 124 -3.53 -1.61 1.79
CA THR A 124 -2.62 -1.62 0.63
C THR A 124 -2.47 -0.24 -0.01
N ALA A 125 -3.59 0.47 -0.18
CA ALA A 125 -3.56 1.74 -0.88
C ALA A 125 -3.06 2.92 -0.02
N THR A 126 -2.60 2.70 1.21
CA THR A 126 -1.83 3.71 1.95
C THR A 126 -0.54 4.07 1.20
N ALA A 127 0.19 3.07 0.71
CA ALA A 127 1.41 3.32 -0.07
C ALA A 127 1.11 3.82 -1.49
N LEU A 128 0.12 3.23 -2.16
CA LEU A 128 -0.26 3.65 -3.52
C LEU A 128 -0.74 5.11 -3.53
N GLY A 129 -1.62 5.47 -2.59
CA GLY A 129 -2.13 6.84 -2.46
C GLY A 129 -1.02 7.84 -2.18
N HIS A 130 -0.09 7.50 -1.32
CA HIS A 130 1.06 8.35 -1.03
C HIS A 130 2.00 8.45 -2.24
N ALA A 131 2.21 7.37 -2.99
CA ALA A 131 3.00 7.39 -4.22
C ALA A 131 2.34 8.24 -5.33
N VAL A 132 1.00 8.23 -5.42
CA VAL A 132 0.25 9.17 -6.28
C VAL A 132 0.49 10.61 -5.84
N PHE A 133 0.34 10.89 -4.54
CA PHE A 133 0.54 12.22 -3.97
C PHE A 133 1.96 12.75 -4.17
N ASN A 134 2.99 11.89 -4.14
CA ASN A 134 4.39 12.24 -4.34
C ASN A 134 4.68 12.89 -5.72
N ALA A 135 3.81 12.74 -6.69
CA ALA A 135 3.95 13.37 -8.01
C ALA A 135 3.54 14.85 -8.01
N PHE A 136 2.83 15.35 -6.99
CA PHE A 136 2.26 16.69 -6.98
C PHE A 136 3.11 17.68 -6.19
N GLN A 137 3.53 18.75 -6.88
CA GLN A 137 4.36 19.82 -6.32
C GLN A 137 3.58 20.76 -5.39
N SER A 138 2.32 21.08 -5.71
CA SER A 138 1.52 22.07 -4.99
C SER A 138 0.02 21.80 -5.10
N ASN A 139 -0.76 22.47 -4.24
CA ASN A 139 -2.21 22.37 -4.17
C ASN A 139 -2.72 20.93 -3.92
N ALA A 140 -1.90 20.11 -3.28
CA ALA A 140 -2.23 18.75 -2.92
C ALA A 140 -2.11 18.53 -1.40
N MET A 141 -3.06 17.80 -0.87
CA MET A 141 -3.09 17.29 0.49
C MET A 141 -3.29 15.78 0.44
N TYR A 142 -2.63 15.06 1.32
CA TYR A 142 -2.77 13.62 1.42
C TYR A 142 -3.14 13.18 2.81
N ILE A 143 -4.03 12.21 2.88
CA ILE A 143 -4.38 11.49 4.10
C ILE A 143 -4.69 10.04 3.73
N HIS A 144 -4.46 9.11 4.65
CA HIS A 144 -4.94 7.76 4.45
C HIS A 144 -5.91 7.34 5.56
N THR A 145 -6.77 6.39 5.25
CA THR A 145 -7.64 5.78 6.24
C THR A 145 -6.83 4.84 7.13
N THR A 146 -7.31 4.60 8.34
CA THR A 146 -6.73 3.62 9.26
C THR A 146 -7.82 2.78 9.92
N ARG A 147 -7.47 1.57 10.32
CA ARG A 147 -8.32 0.70 11.13
C ARG A 147 -8.08 0.88 12.63
N GLU A 148 -7.06 1.65 13.01
CA GLU A 148 -6.73 1.90 14.41
C GLU A 148 -7.77 2.80 15.09
N VAL A 149 -7.98 2.57 16.38
CA VAL A 149 -8.78 3.45 17.24
C VAL A 149 -7.85 4.32 18.05
N ILE A 150 -7.99 5.65 17.90
CA ILE A 150 -7.22 6.66 18.63
C ILE A 150 -8.20 7.37 19.59
N PRO A 151 -8.26 7.00 20.89
CA PRO A 151 -9.38 7.33 21.76
C PRO A 151 -9.48 8.81 22.14
N HIS A 152 -8.43 9.61 21.93
CA HIS A 152 -8.42 11.03 22.31
C HIS A 152 -8.63 11.99 21.14
N ILE A 153 -8.86 11.45 19.93
CA ILE A 153 -9.19 12.24 18.75
C ILE A 153 -10.47 11.69 18.15
N GLU A 154 -11.47 12.55 17.98
CA GLU A 154 -12.62 12.16 17.18
C GLU A 154 -12.24 11.97 15.72
N PRO A 155 -12.63 10.84 15.09
CA PRO A 155 -12.39 10.66 13.68
C PRO A 155 -13.08 11.76 12.86
N PHE A 156 -12.35 12.38 11.97
CA PHE A 156 -12.92 13.37 11.04
C PHE A 156 -13.95 12.72 10.11
N VAL A 157 -13.68 11.47 9.68
CA VAL A 157 -14.58 10.61 8.89
C VAL A 157 -14.51 9.19 9.42
N THR A 158 -15.66 8.51 9.46
CA THR A 158 -15.77 7.06 9.70
C THR A 158 -16.71 6.45 8.68
N PHE A 159 -16.32 5.30 8.10
CA PHE A 159 -17.15 4.54 7.16
C PHE A 159 -16.85 3.04 7.26
N GLU A 160 -17.77 2.21 6.77
CA GLU A 160 -17.66 0.75 6.82
C GLU A 160 -17.19 0.18 5.47
N GLU A 161 -16.37 -0.87 5.54
CA GLU A 161 -15.97 -1.67 4.36
C GLU A 161 -16.97 -2.81 4.14
N GLU A 162 -17.36 -3.06 2.89
CA GLU A 162 -18.44 -4.02 2.56
C GLU A 162 -18.08 -5.48 2.90
N HIS A 163 -16.83 -5.88 2.80
CA HIS A 163 -16.41 -7.28 2.80
C HIS A 163 -15.73 -7.78 4.06
N SER A 164 -15.47 -6.95 5.02
CA SER A 164 -14.88 -7.32 6.29
C SER A 164 -15.91 -7.35 7.41
N HIS A 165 -15.76 -8.25 8.39
CA HIS A 165 -16.59 -8.25 9.57
C HIS A 165 -16.37 -6.93 10.34
N ALA A 166 -17.27 -5.96 10.12
CA ALA A 166 -17.39 -4.70 10.86
C ALA A 166 -16.05 -3.94 11.07
N THR A 167 -15.17 -3.89 10.05
CA THR A 167 -13.96 -3.10 10.17
C THR A 167 -14.25 -1.67 9.73
N SER A 168 -14.44 -0.78 10.70
CA SER A 168 -14.61 0.64 10.44
C SER A 168 -13.29 1.26 10.00
N HIS A 169 -13.30 1.96 8.89
CA HIS A 169 -12.22 2.83 8.47
C HIS A 169 -12.39 4.21 9.07
N ARG A 170 -11.31 4.81 9.51
CA ARG A 170 -11.28 6.13 10.14
C ARG A 170 -10.28 7.02 9.45
N ILE A 171 -10.59 8.30 9.38
CA ILE A 171 -9.67 9.36 8.99
C ILE A 171 -9.49 10.26 10.20
N TYR A 172 -8.24 10.48 10.60
CA TYR A 172 -7.88 11.40 11.67
C TYR A 172 -7.07 12.56 11.10
N THR A 173 -7.28 13.77 11.61
CA THR A 173 -6.49 14.93 11.20
C THR A 173 -6.25 15.85 12.39
N GLU A 174 -5.06 16.47 12.42
CA GLU A 174 -4.76 17.60 13.30
C GLU A 174 -5.09 18.94 12.65
N GLU A 175 -5.29 18.94 11.33
CA GLU A 175 -5.47 20.15 10.52
C GLU A 175 -6.80 20.14 9.77
N PRO A 176 -7.96 20.10 10.45
CA PRO A 176 -9.27 20.03 9.79
C PRO A 176 -9.53 21.22 8.85
N ASP A 177 -9.06 22.41 9.22
CA ASP A 177 -9.22 23.63 8.40
C ASP A 177 -8.43 23.55 7.09
N VAL A 178 -7.28 22.85 7.08
CA VAL A 178 -6.51 22.60 5.87
C VAL A 178 -7.31 21.67 4.95
N LEU A 179 -7.88 20.59 5.49
CA LEU A 179 -8.70 19.68 4.69
C LEU A 179 -9.94 20.37 4.09
N GLN A 180 -10.56 21.32 4.81
CA GLN A 180 -11.75 22.06 4.34
C GLN A 180 -11.46 22.97 3.12
N GLN A 181 -10.20 23.21 2.79
CA GLN A 181 -9.82 23.97 1.60
C GLN A 181 -10.00 23.17 0.31
N ALA A 182 -10.17 21.85 0.41
CA ALA A 182 -10.30 20.98 -0.76
C ALA A 182 -11.45 21.41 -1.67
N LYS A 183 -11.16 21.54 -2.97
CA LYS A 183 -12.12 21.77 -4.06
C LYS A 183 -12.39 20.49 -4.86
N ARG A 184 -11.53 19.50 -4.72
CA ARG A 184 -11.61 18.17 -5.31
C ARG A 184 -11.17 17.13 -4.30
N ILE A 185 -11.77 15.94 -4.38
CA ILE A 185 -11.36 14.80 -3.57
C ILE A 185 -11.04 13.63 -4.49
N VAL A 186 -9.88 13.01 -4.28
CA VAL A 186 -9.39 11.86 -5.03
C VAL A 186 -9.25 10.68 -4.09
N LEU A 187 -10.00 9.63 -4.34
CA LEU A 187 -9.96 8.37 -3.60
C LEU A 187 -9.00 7.41 -4.31
N ILE A 188 -8.16 6.70 -3.57
CA ILE A 188 -7.17 5.80 -4.16
C ILE A 188 -7.28 4.43 -3.49
N ASP A 189 -7.47 3.40 -4.35
CA ASP A 189 -7.46 1.99 -3.95
C ASP A 189 -6.62 1.17 -4.93
N ASP A 190 -6.15 0.00 -4.55
CA ASP A 190 -5.42 -0.88 -5.46
C ASP A 190 -6.37 -1.60 -6.44
N GLU A 191 -7.56 -1.95 -5.99
CA GLU A 191 -8.53 -2.73 -6.74
C GLU A 191 -9.97 -2.29 -6.43
N ILE A 192 -10.76 -2.02 -7.45
CA ILE A 192 -12.20 -1.75 -7.33
C ILE A 192 -12.96 -2.96 -7.86
N THR A 193 -13.73 -3.64 -6.99
CA THR A 193 -14.57 -4.77 -7.38
C THR A 193 -16.02 -4.36 -7.62
N THR A 194 -16.75 -4.02 -6.57
CA THR A 194 -18.15 -3.55 -6.65
C THR A 194 -18.27 -2.04 -6.67
N GLY A 195 -17.35 -1.35 -6.01
CA GLY A 195 -17.38 0.08 -5.77
C GLY A 195 -18.21 0.52 -4.56
N ASN A 196 -18.78 -0.40 -3.79
CA ASN A 196 -19.62 -0.04 -2.64
C ASN A 196 -18.85 0.72 -1.55
N THR A 197 -17.59 0.37 -1.31
CA THR A 197 -16.72 1.13 -0.39
C THR A 197 -16.58 2.59 -0.85
N VAL A 198 -16.43 2.81 -2.16
CA VAL A 198 -16.36 4.16 -2.75
C VAL A 198 -17.68 4.92 -2.55
N ILE A 199 -18.82 4.27 -2.71
CA ILE A 199 -20.14 4.88 -2.47
C ILE A 199 -20.24 5.32 -1.01
N ASN A 200 -19.94 4.44 -0.06
CA ASN A 200 -20.06 4.69 1.38
C ASN A 200 -19.20 5.88 1.83
N ILE A 201 -17.95 5.94 1.35
CA ILE A 201 -17.06 7.05 1.72
C ILE A 201 -17.51 8.36 1.07
N ILE A 202 -17.90 8.38 -0.23
CA ILE A 202 -18.36 9.61 -0.89
C ILE A 202 -19.62 10.14 -0.18
N GLU A 203 -20.56 9.28 0.19
CA GLU A 203 -21.76 9.70 0.94
C GLU A 203 -21.39 10.39 2.26
N THR A 204 -20.38 9.89 2.96
CA THR A 204 -19.89 10.48 4.20
C THR A 204 -19.12 11.78 3.95
N LEU A 205 -18.23 11.79 2.95
CA LEU A 205 -17.44 12.98 2.60
C LEU A 205 -18.31 14.15 2.13
N LYS A 206 -19.39 13.91 1.41
CA LYS A 206 -20.36 14.95 1.01
C LYS A 206 -20.93 15.72 2.20
N LYS A 207 -21.12 15.06 3.34
CA LYS A 207 -21.61 15.71 4.57
C LYS A 207 -20.54 16.60 5.19
N LYS A 208 -19.25 16.23 5.05
CA LYS A 208 -18.11 16.98 5.58
C LYS A 208 -17.63 18.09 4.63
N PHE A 209 -17.78 17.87 3.32
CA PHE A 209 -17.34 18.76 2.25
C PHE A 209 -18.50 19.09 1.31
N PRO A 210 -19.53 19.86 1.76
CA PRO A 210 -20.76 20.09 0.97
C PRO A 210 -20.51 20.84 -0.34
N ASP A 211 -19.44 21.64 -0.41
CA ASP A 211 -19.07 22.43 -1.57
C ASP A 211 -18.25 21.66 -2.62
N VAL A 212 -17.71 20.48 -2.26
CA VAL A 212 -16.98 19.64 -3.20
C VAL A 212 -17.96 18.94 -4.13
N LYS A 213 -17.82 19.23 -5.44
CA LYS A 213 -18.65 18.66 -6.50
C LYS A 213 -17.89 17.71 -7.44
N LYS A 214 -16.59 17.63 -7.30
CA LYS A 214 -15.72 16.83 -8.17
C LYS A 214 -14.96 15.79 -7.36
N TYR A 215 -15.24 14.53 -7.63
CA TYR A 215 -14.56 13.37 -7.07
C TYR A 215 -13.84 12.63 -8.18
N ALA A 216 -12.73 12.00 -7.86
CA ALA A 216 -12.08 11.03 -8.73
C ALA A 216 -11.74 9.76 -7.92
N VAL A 217 -11.67 8.64 -8.60
CA VAL A 217 -11.27 7.36 -8.02
C VAL A 217 -10.15 6.79 -8.87
N LEU A 218 -8.97 6.61 -8.28
CA LEU A 218 -7.80 6.07 -8.95
C LEU A 218 -7.56 4.64 -8.47
N SER A 219 -7.30 3.72 -9.40
CA SER A 219 -6.93 2.35 -9.03
C SER A 219 -6.00 1.70 -10.07
N ILE A 220 -5.35 0.62 -9.69
CA ILE A 220 -4.63 -0.21 -10.65
C ILE A 220 -5.64 -1.01 -11.47
N LEU A 221 -6.64 -1.61 -10.79
CA LEU A 221 -7.63 -2.50 -11.40
C LEU A 221 -9.05 -2.02 -11.12
N ASP A 222 -9.92 -1.99 -12.15
CA ASP A 222 -11.36 -1.73 -12.00
C ASP A 222 -12.17 -2.85 -12.65
N TRP A 223 -12.77 -3.69 -11.82
CA TRP A 223 -13.55 -4.86 -12.19
C TRP A 223 -15.07 -4.64 -12.17
N ARG A 224 -15.54 -3.41 -12.05
CA ARG A 224 -16.97 -3.11 -11.99
C ARG A 224 -17.67 -3.51 -13.30
N SER A 225 -18.79 -4.22 -13.15
CA SER A 225 -19.70 -4.51 -14.26
C SER A 225 -20.39 -3.23 -14.78
N ASP A 226 -20.99 -3.30 -15.96
CA ASP A 226 -21.76 -2.19 -16.53
C ASP A 226 -22.94 -1.79 -15.63
N GLN A 227 -23.56 -2.75 -14.95
CA GLN A 227 -24.62 -2.47 -13.97
C GLN A 227 -24.10 -1.63 -12.80
N GLN A 228 -22.94 -1.99 -12.25
CA GLN A 228 -22.30 -1.23 -11.16
C GLN A 228 -21.88 0.17 -11.62
N ARG A 229 -21.35 0.30 -12.85
CA ARG A 229 -21.04 1.63 -13.46
C ARG A 229 -22.29 2.49 -13.60
N SER A 230 -23.42 1.91 -14.00
CA SER A 230 -24.69 2.63 -14.12
C SER A 230 -25.23 3.12 -12.78
N VAL A 231 -24.98 2.41 -11.67
CA VAL A 231 -25.31 2.88 -10.31
C VAL A 231 -24.58 4.20 -9.99
N PHE A 232 -23.30 4.30 -10.35
CA PHE A 232 -22.53 5.53 -10.14
C PHE A 232 -23.10 6.70 -10.93
N GLN A 233 -23.53 6.51 -12.19
CA GLN A 233 -24.16 7.56 -12.99
C GLN A 233 -25.45 8.07 -12.34
N GLN A 234 -26.28 7.18 -11.81
CA GLN A 234 -27.49 7.57 -11.07
C GLN A 234 -27.17 8.35 -9.80
N LEU A 235 -26.12 7.95 -9.07
CA LEU A 235 -25.67 8.64 -7.87
C LEU A 235 -25.09 10.02 -8.18
N GLU A 236 -24.38 10.19 -9.27
CA GLU A 236 -23.87 11.50 -9.74
C GLU A 236 -25.03 12.48 -9.95
N GLU A 237 -26.08 12.04 -10.66
CA GLU A 237 -27.30 12.84 -10.87
C GLU A 237 -28.02 13.16 -9.55
N GLN A 238 -28.26 12.14 -8.73
CA GLN A 238 -28.94 12.28 -7.44
C GLN A 238 -28.19 13.20 -6.49
N TRP A 239 -26.88 13.14 -6.49
CA TRP A 239 -26.04 13.87 -5.55
C TRP A 239 -25.58 15.23 -6.08
N GLY A 240 -25.75 15.51 -7.36
CA GLY A 240 -25.27 16.73 -8.02
C GLY A 240 -23.77 16.89 -7.97
N ILE A 241 -23.03 15.78 -8.19
CA ILE A 241 -21.56 15.71 -8.21
C ILE A 241 -21.09 14.99 -9.47
N SER A 242 -19.79 15.01 -9.74
CA SER A 242 -19.15 14.16 -10.74
C SER A 242 -18.14 13.21 -10.08
N ILE A 243 -18.07 11.96 -10.56
CA ILE A 243 -17.18 10.92 -10.07
C ILE A 243 -16.41 10.33 -11.27
N GLU A 244 -15.17 10.74 -11.44
CA GLU A 244 -14.32 10.25 -12.51
C GLU A 244 -13.56 9.00 -12.04
N PHE A 245 -13.57 7.92 -12.84
CA PHE A 245 -12.80 6.71 -12.55
C PHE A 245 -11.64 6.61 -13.53
N ILE A 246 -10.44 6.43 -12.98
CA ILE A 246 -9.18 6.32 -13.72
C ILE A 246 -8.43 5.10 -13.22
N SER A 247 -8.27 4.11 -14.09
CA SER A 247 -7.62 2.85 -13.73
C SER A 247 -6.64 2.44 -14.82
N ILE A 248 -5.54 1.78 -14.42
CA ILE A 248 -4.54 1.31 -15.36
C ILE A 248 -5.13 0.22 -16.26
N MET A 249 -5.96 -0.64 -15.69
CA MET A 249 -6.67 -1.70 -16.42
C MET A 249 -8.10 -1.83 -15.90
N CYS A 250 -9.07 -1.99 -16.82
CA CYS A 250 -10.46 -2.27 -16.46
C CYS A 250 -10.94 -3.55 -17.17
N GLY A 251 -11.86 -4.24 -16.51
CA GLY A 251 -12.46 -5.46 -17.04
C GLY A 251 -13.55 -6.00 -16.15
N THR A 252 -13.91 -7.24 -16.43
CA THR A 252 -14.77 -8.06 -15.57
C THR A 252 -14.15 -9.43 -15.38
N PHE A 253 -14.55 -10.15 -14.36
CA PHE A 253 -14.08 -11.50 -14.13
C PHE A 253 -15.19 -12.42 -13.64
N ASN A 254 -14.98 -13.72 -13.85
CA ASN A 254 -15.83 -14.78 -13.32
C ASN A 254 -14.98 -15.93 -12.80
N CYS A 255 -15.24 -16.36 -11.55
CA CYS A 255 -14.54 -17.50 -10.95
C CYS A 255 -15.30 -18.80 -11.20
N THR A 256 -14.58 -19.86 -11.52
CA THR A 256 -15.11 -21.18 -11.77
C THR A 256 -14.42 -22.21 -10.87
N GLY A 257 -15.22 -23.01 -10.16
CA GLY A 257 -14.73 -24.03 -9.24
C GLY A 257 -14.62 -23.53 -7.80
N VAL A 258 -14.03 -24.34 -6.94
CA VAL A 258 -13.79 -24.06 -5.52
C VAL A 258 -12.39 -24.55 -5.17
N PRO A 259 -11.55 -23.75 -4.50
CA PRO A 259 -10.21 -24.17 -4.17
C PRO A 259 -10.22 -25.30 -3.14
N SER A 260 -9.50 -26.38 -3.43
CA SER A 260 -9.24 -27.46 -2.45
C SER A 260 -8.00 -27.04 -1.64
N LEU A 261 -8.23 -26.43 -0.48
CA LEU A 261 -7.16 -25.96 0.40
C LEU A 261 -6.81 -27.07 1.40
N THR A 262 -5.63 -27.67 1.26
CA THR A 262 -5.06 -28.53 2.31
C THR A 262 -4.46 -27.64 3.38
N SER A 263 -4.85 -27.85 4.64
CA SER A 263 -4.36 -27.03 5.76
C SER A 263 -2.90 -27.33 6.07
N ILE A 264 -1.97 -26.69 5.38
CA ILE A 264 -0.60 -26.56 5.86
C ILE A 264 -0.65 -25.42 6.89
N GLN A 265 -0.69 -25.77 8.17
CA GLN A 265 -0.54 -24.80 9.25
C GLN A 265 0.96 -24.53 9.41
N PRO A 266 1.47 -23.34 9.09
CA PRO A 266 2.82 -22.98 9.51
C PRO A 266 2.78 -22.81 11.03
N SER A 267 3.69 -23.48 11.72
CA SER A 267 3.87 -23.28 13.15
C SER A 267 4.48 -21.90 13.41
N ILE A 268 3.88 -21.13 14.30
CA ILE A 268 4.53 -19.93 14.84
C ILE A 268 5.84 -20.36 15.46
N THR A 269 6.95 -19.80 14.98
CA THR A 269 8.29 -20.16 15.46
C THR A 269 8.43 -19.75 16.92
N THR A 270 8.68 -20.70 17.80
CA THR A 270 8.94 -20.48 19.25
C THR A 270 10.41 -20.27 19.57
N ILE A 271 11.27 -20.20 18.56
CA ILE A 271 12.72 -20.01 18.70
C ILE A 271 13.01 -18.60 19.18
N ALA A 272 13.95 -18.43 20.12
CA ALA A 272 14.42 -17.13 20.53
C ALA A 272 15.25 -16.48 19.41
N ALA A 273 15.07 -15.18 19.20
CA ALA A 273 15.87 -14.42 18.25
C ALA A 273 17.36 -14.49 18.63
N ARG A 274 18.22 -14.67 17.63
CA ARG A 274 19.64 -14.42 17.77
C ARG A 274 19.86 -12.92 17.60
N ASP A 275 20.81 -12.35 18.33
CA ASP A 275 21.30 -10.96 18.24
C ASP A 275 20.36 -9.97 17.48
N ILE A 276 19.48 -9.29 18.21
CA ILE A 276 18.58 -8.28 17.62
C ILE A 276 19.35 -6.98 17.44
N ASN A 277 19.69 -6.63 16.21
CA ASN A 277 20.26 -5.33 15.87
C ASN A 277 19.13 -4.28 15.81
N LEU A 278 18.77 -3.71 16.96
CA LEU A 278 17.76 -2.67 17.05
C LEU A 278 18.41 -1.29 16.94
N LEU A 279 18.04 -0.56 15.90
CA LEU A 279 18.61 0.74 15.56
C LEU A 279 17.51 1.81 15.64
N PRO A 280 17.47 2.61 16.73
CA PRO A 280 16.56 3.74 16.80
C PRO A 280 17.07 4.87 15.89
N ILE A 281 16.16 5.48 15.15
CA ILE A 281 16.46 6.70 14.40
C ILE A 281 16.47 7.87 15.39
N LYS A 282 17.63 8.50 15.56
CA LYS A 282 17.85 9.56 16.55
C LYS A 282 17.45 10.96 16.10
N ASP A 283 17.48 11.20 14.80
CA ASP A 283 17.32 12.56 14.28
C ASP A 283 15.95 12.76 13.65
N SER A 284 15.16 13.57 14.34
CA SER A 284 14.17 14.50 13.80
C SER A 284 13.14 13.91 12.85
N THR A 285 12.34 13.05 13.37
CA THR A 285 11.06 12.80 12.76
C THR A 285 10.02 13.62 13.51
N ASP A 286 9.17 14.36 12.78
CA ASP A 286 7.97 14.94 13.38
C ASP A 286 7.08 13.80 13.88
N HIS A 287 6.97 13.69 15.20
CA HIS A 287 6.17 12.68 15.86
C HIS A 287 4.88 13.27 16.41
N LEU A 288 3.83 12.47 16.35
CA LEU A 288 2.54 12.79 16.93
C LEU A 288 2.27 11.86 18.11
N PHE A 289 2.12 12.44 19.28
CA PHE A 289 2.05 11.72 20.55
C PHE A 289 0.62 11.29 20.88
N TYR A 290 0.06 10.43 20.05
CA TYR A 290 -1.20 9.77 20.29
C TYR A 290 -1.01 8.30 20.59
N HIS A 291 -1.87 7.72 21.40
CA HIS A 291 -1.90 6.27 21.58
C HIS A 291 -3.09 5.65 20.82
N SER A 292 -2.92 4.41 20.44
CA SER A 292 -4.00 3.61 19.83
C SER A 292 -4.42 2.48 20.76
N ILE A 293 -5.65 2.02 20.57
CA ILE A 293 -6.18 0.82 21.23
C ILE A 293 -6.47 -0.22 20.15
N ALA A 294 -5.90 -1.41 20.33
CA ALA A 294 -6.17 -2.56 19.49
C ALA A 294 -7.56 -3.17 19.79
N GLU A 295 -8.09 -4.00 18.88
CA GLU A 295 -9.36 -4.72 19.06
C GLU A 295 -9.38 -5.59 20.32
N ASN A 296 -8.23 -6.11 20.75
CA ASN A 296 -8.09 -6.88 21.99
C ASN A 296 -7.95 -6.01 23.26
N GLY A 297 -8.12 -4.69 23.15
CA GLY A 297 -8.02 -3.72 24.24
C GLY A 297 -6.59 -3.32 24.64
N LYS A 298 -5.56 -3.89 24.01
CA LYS A 298 -4.17 -3.50 24.29
C LYS A 298 -3.87 -2.13 23.70
N MET A 299 -3.12 -1.32 24.45
CA MET A 299 -2.75 0.03 24.08
C MET A 299 -1.32 0.08 23.55
N ASN A 300 -1.11 0.86 22.49
CA ASN A 300 0.21 1.24 22.01
C ASN A 300 0.40 2.75 22.22
N SER A 301 1.31 3.11 23.11
CA SER A 301 1.61 4.50 23.50
C SER A 301 2.78 5.12 22.73
N GLN A 302 3.40 4.38 21.84
CA GLN A 302 4.49 4.93 21.02
C GLN A 302 3.95 5.96 20.02
N PRO A 303 4.73 7.02 19.72
CA PRO A 303 4.27 8.10 18.84
C PRO A 303 4.12 7.63 17.41
N TYR A 304 3.24 8.29 16.69
CA TYR A 304 3.09 8.13 15.23
C TYR A 304 4.11 8.98 14.49
N LEU A 305 4.53 8.53 13.34
CA LEU A 305 5.37 9.29 12.43
C LEU A 305 4.49 10.16 11.50
N LYS A 306 4.68 11.48 11.51
CA LYS A 306 3.91 12.40 10.67
C LYS A 306 4.07 12.10 9.18
N ALA A 307 5.26 11.66 8.76
CA ALA A 307 5.59 11.33 7.38
C ALA A 307 4.72 10.22 6.75
N THR A 308 3.94 9.47 7.52
CA THR A 308 3.00 8.46 6.99
C THR A 308 1.82 9.09 6.25
N GLY A 309 1.44 10.32 6.59
CA GLY A 309 0.22 10.96 6.08
C GLY A 309 -1.07 10.52 6.79
N ARG A 310 -0.99 9.72 7.86
CA ARG A 310 -2.16 9.28 8.63
C ARG A 310 -2.99 10.45 9.20
N PHE A 311 -2.34 11.57 9.53
CA PHE A 311 -2.96 12.76 10.14
C PHE A 311 -2.98 13.99 9.22
N THR A 312 -2.75 13.82 7.96
CA THR A 312 -2.64 14.84 6.91
C THR A 312 -1.19 15.22 6.59
N LEU A 313 -0.91 15.35 5.29
CA LEU A 313 0.29 15.97 4.74
C LEU A 313 -0.09 16.95 3.63
N THR A 314 0.49 18.13 3.64
CA THR A 314 0.50 19.03 2.48
C THR A 314 1.71 18.73 1.60
N SER A 315 1.69 19.16 0.33
CA SER A 315 2.86 19.01 -0.58
C SER A 315 4.14 19.58 0.04
N LYS A 316 4.06 20.73 0.73
CA LYS A 316 5.21 21.32 1.41
C LYS A 316 5.77 20.43 2.51
N GLN A 317 4.93 19.93 3.42
CA GLN A 317 5.34 19.02 4.49
C GLN A 317 5.92 17.73 3.91
N HIS A 318 5.33 17.20 2.85
CA HIS A 318 5.84 16.01 2.16
C HIS A 318 7.26 16.22 1.60
N PHE A 319 7.51 17.38 0.99
CA PHE A 319 8.86 17.72 0.52
C PHE A 319 9.89 17.69 1.66
N GLU A 320 9.57 18.34 2.78
CA GLU A 320 10.43 18.39 3.97
C GLU A 320 10.68 16.98 4.53
N GLN A 321 9.63 16.15 4.63
CA GLN A 321 9.73 14.75 5.07
C GLN A 321 10.60 13.91 4.13
N ASN A 322 10.47 14.08 2.81
CA ASN A 322 11.31 13.36 1.86
C ASN A 322 12.81 13.62 2.02
N LEU A 323 13.22 14.84 2.38
CA LEU A 323 14.63 15.16 2.68
C LEU A 323 15.12 14.41 3.92
N MET A 324 14.28 14.30 4.93
CA MET A 324 14.57 13.51 6.14
C MET A 324 14.73 12.02 5.79
N LEU A 325 13.81 11.43 4.99
CA LEU A 325 13.89 10.02 4.60
C LEU A 325 15.18 9.72 3.81
N GLN A 326 15.66 10.65 2.98
CA GLN A 326 16.96 10.52 2.32
C GLN A 326 18.14 10.50 3.32
N THR A 327 18.05 11.29 4.39
CA THR A 327 19.06 11.29 5.44
C THR A 327 19.09 9.97 6.21
N ILE A 328 17.92 9.43 6.55
CA ILE A 328 17.81 8.10 7.17
C ILE A 328 18.38 7.02 6.23
N ALA A 329 18.01 7.07 4.96
CA ALA A 329 18.52 6.11 3.97
C ALA A 329 20.05 6.13 3.85
N LYS A 330 20.70 7.31 3.94
CA LYS A 330 22.16 7.40 3.96
C LYS A 330 22.77 6.66 5.15
N GLN A 331 22.19 6.79 6.35
CA GLN A 331 22.66 6.06 7.53
C GLN A 331 22.49 4.54 7.35
N LEU A 332 21.35 4.10 6.83
CA LEU A 332 21.11 2.67 6.59
C LEU A 332 21.99 2.11 5.47
N LYS A 333 22.35 2.93 4.49
CA LYS A 333 23.25 2.52 3.40
C LYS A 333 24.65 2.13 3.90
N GLU A 334 25.12 2.72 5.00
CA GLU A 334 26.39 2.37 5.64
C GLU A 334 26.38 0.95 6.25
N LEU A 335 25.20 0.39 6.50
CA LEU A 335 25.03 -0.97 7.01
C LEU A 335 25.02 -2.04 5.91
N ARG A 336 24.85 -1.59 4.65
CA ARG A 336 24.76 -2.49 3.51
C ARG A 336 26.09 -3.13 3.18
N THR A 337 26.01 -4.40 2.76
CA THR A 337 27.09 -5.13 2.12
C THR A 337 26.83 -5.28 0.60
N ASP A 338 27.70 -5.97 -0.10
CA ASP A 338 27.50 -6.29 -1.52
C ASP A 338 26.53 -7.48 -1.64
N GLY A 339 25.29 -7.21 -2.00
CA GLY A 339 24.29 -8.25 -2.20
C GLY A 339 22.86 -7.74 -2.14
N PRO A 340 21.87 -8.60 -2.49
CA PRO A 340 20.48 -8.20 -2.48
C PRO A 340 19.98 -7.98 -1.05
N ALA A 341 19.23 -6.90 -0.85
CA ALA A 341 18.60 -6.57 0.42
C ALA A 341 17.08 -6.47 0.28
N LEU A 342 16.37 -6.86 1.34
CA LEU A 342 14.93 -6.66 1.44
C LEU A 342 14.62 -5.65 2.56
N VAL A 343 13.91 -4.60 2.20
CA VAL A 343 13.29 -3.67 3.15
C VAL A 343 11.86 -4.11 3.40
N ILE A 344 11.51 -4.31 4.66
CA ILE A 344 10.21 -4.81 5.09
C ILE A 344 9.48 -3.69 5.83
N GLY A 345 8.32 -3.27 5.32
CA GLY A 345 7.36 -2.41 6.02
C GLY A 345 6.34 -3.23 6.81
N THR A 346 5.56 -2.60 7.69
CA THR A 346 4.60 -3.29 8.55
C THR A 346 3.18 -2.71 8.39
N GLY A 347 2.22 -3.56 8.01
CA GLY A 347 0.81 -3.21 7.95
C GLY A 347 0.51 -1.98 7.08
N GLU A 348 0.02 -0.90 7.72
CA GLU A 348 -0.25 0.39 7.06
C GLU A 348 1.03 1.22 6.84
N PHE A 349 2.12 0.90 7.54
CA PHE A 349 3.41 1.56 7.42
C PHE A 349 4.20 1.03 6.21
N MET A 350 3.77 1.42 5.03
CA MET A 350 4.32 0.92 3.76
C MET A 350 5.13 1.97 3.00
N TYR A 351 4.61 3.19 2.82
CA TYR A 351 5.24 4.20 1.95
C TYR A 351 6.61 4.64 2.44
N VAL A 352 6.75 4.94 3.72
CA VAL A 352 8.03 5.40 4.30
C VAL A 352 9.13 4.34 4.14
N PRO A 353 8.92 3.05 4.49
CA PRO A 353 9.89 1.99 4.21
C PRO A 353 10.21 1.86 2.71
N MET A 354 9.21 1.93 1.84
CA MET A 354 9.37 1.86 0.39
C MET A 354 10.22 3.03 -0.13
N GLN A 355 9.96 4.23 0.33
CA GLN A 355 10.70 5.43 -0.06
C GLN A 355 12.16 5.37 0.44
N ILE A 356 12.40 4.93 1.67
CA ILE A 356 13.76 4.70 2.20
C ILE A 356 14.47 3.64 1.34
N ALA A 357 13.80 2.52 1.03
CA ALA A 357 14.36 1.46 0.19
C ALA A 357 14.85 1.99 -1.17
N SER A 358 14.11 2.92 -1.78
CA SER A 358 14.46 3.49 -3.08
C SER A 358 15.77 4.30 -3.07
N PHE A 359 16.26 4.70 -1.92
CA PHE A 359 17.53 5.42 -1.75
C PHE A 359 18.70 4.54 -1.29
N LEU A 360 18.48 3.27 -0.98
CA LEU A 360 19.54 2.38 -0.47
C LEU A 360 20.47 1.85 -1.58
N GLY A 361 20.18 2.10 -2.84
CA GLY A 361 21.02 1.72 -3.99
C GLY A 361 20.47 0.52 -4.76
N ASN A 362 21.38 -0.15 -5.50
CA ASN A 362 21.02 -1.28 -6.36
C ASN A 362 20.72 -2.54 -5.54
N ASP A 363 20.04 -3.50 -6.18
CA ASP A 363 19.68 -4.80 -5.60
C ASP A 363 18.90 -4.70 -4.27
N VAL A 364 18.11 -3.65 -4.14
CA VAL A 364 17.19 -3.46 -3.03
C VAL A 364 15.77 -3.78 -3.46
N TYR A 365 15.10 -4.57 -2.64
CA TYR A 365 13.70 -4.93 -2.80
C TYR A 365 12.89 -4.41 -1.63
N PHE A 366 11.61 -4.23 -1.86
CA PHE A 366 10.65 -3.80 -0.84
C PHE A 366 9.47 -4.76 -0.79
N GLN A 367 9.05 -5.08 0.42
CA GLN A 367 7.80 -5.80 0.67
C GLN A 367 7.20 -5.33 2.00
N SER A 368 5.86 -5.36 2.11
CA SER A 368 5.18 -5.10 3.38
C SER A 368 4.57 -6.37 3.95
N THR A 369 4.40 -6.40 5.26
CA THR A 369 3.58 -7.43 5.91
C THR A 369 2.10 -7.18 5.64
N THR A 370 1.27 -8.21 5.78
CA THR A 370 -0.16 -8.12 5.51
C THR A 370 -0.98 -8.96 6.48
N ARG A 371 -2.23 -8.57 6.69
CA ARG A 371 -3.23 -9.38 7.43
C ARG A 371 -3.96 -10.39 6.53
N SER A 372 -3.71 -10.39 5.22
CA SER A 372 -4.42 -11.24 4.26
C SER A 372 -3.85 -12.66 4.27
N PRO A 373 -4.60 -13.68 4.72
CA PRO A 373 -4.13 -15.06 4.74
C PRO A 373 -4.24 -15.67 3.34
N ILE A 374 -3.10 -15.78 2.63
CA ILE A 374 -3.02 -16.41 1.32
C ILE A 374 -2.67 -17.90 1.51
N TYR A 375 -3.26 -18.74 0.67
CA TYR A 375 -2.88 -20.13 0.56
C TYR A 375 -1.51 -20.24 -0.10
N CYS A 376 -0.63 -21.06 0.46
CA CYS A 376 0.66 -21.38 -0.14
C CYS A 376 0.58 -22.77 -0.76
N ALA A 377 1.07 -22.94 -1.96
CA ALA A 377 1.18 -24.23 -2.62
C ALA A 377 2.65 -24.53 -2.95
N ASP A 378 3.04 -25.80 -2.79
CA ASP A 378 4.34 -26.29 -3.24
C ASP A 378 4.24 -26.64 -4.74
N ASP A 379 4.09 -25.60 -5.55
CA ASP A 379 3.98 -25.66 -7.00
C ASP A 379 4.77 -24.50 -7.61
N LEU A 380 5.68 -24.78 -8.49
CA LEU A 380 6.58 -23.78 -9.10
C LEU A 380 5.84 -22.74 -9.94
N ASP A 381 4.66 -23.09 -10.45
CA ASP A 381 3.80 -22.18 -11.24
C ASP A 381 2.85 -21.36 -10.38
N TYR A 382 2.81 -21.63 -9.04
CA TYR A 382 1.94 -20.90 -8.12
C TYR A 382 2.66 -19.69 -7.51
N THR A 383 1.95 -18.57 -7.44
CA THR A 383 2.51 -17.26 -7.05
C THR A 383 3.08 -17.23 -5.64
N ILE A 384 2.44 -17.88 -4.68
CA ILE A 384 2.78 -17.84 -3.25
C ILE A 384 3.14 -19.25 -2.77
N THR A 385 4.43 -19.50 -2.66
CA THR A 385 4.96 -20.81 -2.27
C THR A 385 5.29 -20.91 -0.78
N GLU A 386 5.58 -19.76 -0.15
CA GLU A 386 6.06 -19.71 1.23
C GLU A 386 5.37 -18.59 2.02
N LYS A 387 5.20 -18.80 3.31
CA LYS A 387 4.73 -17.77 4.23
C LYS A 387 5.38 -17.87 5.60
N ILE A 388 5.63 -16.71 6.17
CA ILE A 388 6.01 -16.53 7.57
C ILE A 388 4.79 -15.95 8.29
N VAL A 389 4.46 -16.47 9.48
CA VAL A 389 3.36 -16.00 10.31
C VAL A 389 3.92 -15.46 11.62
N PHE A 390 3.48 -14.28 12.01
CA PHE A 390 3.89 -13.61 13.23
C PHE A 390 2.82 -12.64 13.73
N GLU A 391 2.94 -12.21 14.97
CA GLU A 391 2.10 -11.16 15.54
C GLU A 391 2.58 -9.76 15.05
N SER A 392 1.68 -8.85 14.71
CA SER A 392 2.04 -7.48 14.31
C SER A 392 2.86 -6.79 15.40
N PRO A 393 4.02 -6.19 15.09
CA PRO A 393 4.82 -5.46 16.05
C PRO A 393 4.13 -4.20 16.60
N GLU A 394 3.18 -3.67 15.86
CA GLU A 394 2.47 -2.42 16.19
C GLU A 394 1.16 -2.65 16.92
N ASN A 395 0.55 -3.82 16.71
CA ASN A 395 -0.77 -4.14 17.24
C ASN A 395 -0.80 -5.56 17.78
N ASN A 396 -0.57 -5.72 19.07
CA ASN A 396 -0.51 -7.01 19.76
C ASN A 396 -1.79 -7.84 19.54
N GLY A 397 -1.60 -9.09 19.15
CA GLY A 397 -2.66 -10.08 18.94
C GLY A 397 -3.23 -10.09 17.52
N VAL A 398 -2.70 -9.27 16.60
CA VAL A 398 -3.07 -9.32 15.18
C VAL A 398 -2.06 -10.15 14.42
N GLU A 399 -2.54 -11.23 13.79
CA GLU A 399 -1.72 -12.09 12.95
C GLU A 399 -1.37 -11.39 11.62
N ASN A 400 -0.09 -11.43 11.27
CA ASN A 400 0.45 -10.88 10.03
C ASN A 400 1.25 -11.94 9.28
N TYR A 401 1.37 -11.73 7.98
CA TYR A 401 2.02 -12.63 7.05
C TYR A 401 3.08 -11.88 6.24
N LEU A 402 4.15 -12.59 5.91
CA LEU A 402 5.14 -12.21 4.92
C LEU A 402 5.38 -13.41 3.99
N TYR A 403 5.45 -13.18 2.69
CA TYR A 403 5.44 -14.22 1.68
C TYR A 403 6.73 -14.27 0.87
N ASN A 404 7.15 -15.47 0.43
CA ASN A 404 8.24 -15.73 -0.52
C ASN A 404 9.60 -15.09 -0.15
N VAL A 405 9.97 -15.10 1.13
CA VAL A 405 11.26 -14.54 1.59
C VAL A 405 12.37 -15.59 1.54
N GLN A 406 12.06 -16.85 1.88
CA GLN A 406 13.05 -17.93 1.99
C GLN A 406 13.68 -18.29 0.64
N SER A 407 12.91 -18.20 -0.42
CA SER A 407 13.36 -18.55 -1.78
C SER A 407 14.35 -17.53 -2.39
N GLN A 408 14.58 -16.40 -1.72
CA GLN A 408 15.41 -15.31 -2.23
C GLN A 408 16.75 -15.21 -1.47
N PRO A 409 17.87 -15.01 -2.17
CA PRO A 409 19.20 -15.00 -1.57
C PRO A 409 19.55 -13.62 -0.96
N TYR A 410 18.71 -13.07 -0.09
CA TYR A 410 19.01 -11.81 0.56
C TYR A 410 20.21 -11.91 1.49
N THR A 411 21.06 -10.88 1.50
CA THR A 411 22.19 -10.73 2.44
C THR A 411 21.77 -9.93 3.68
N GLU A 412 20.85 -8.99 3.52
CA GLU A 412 20.28 -8.20 4.62
C GLU A 412 18.76 -8.10 4.53
N LEU A 413 18.13 -8.11 5.71
CA LEU A 413 16.72 -7.79 5.90
C LEU A 413 16.62 -6.54 6.79
N PHE A 414 16.07 -5.46 6.27
CA PHE A 414 15.80 -4.22 7.02
C PHE A 414 14.32 -4.19 7.39
N LEU A 415 14.00 -4.54 8.64
CA LEU A 415 12.64 -4.44 9.17
C LEU A 415 12.42 -3.04 9.71
N LEU A 416 11.63 -2.24 9.01
CA LEU A 416 11.25 -0.89 9.43
C LEU A 416 9.89 -0.92 10.13
N VAL A 417 9.87 -0.43 11.37
CA VAL A 417 8.67 -0.43 12.23
C VAL A 417 8.38 1.00 12.66
N GLU A 418 7.14 1.45 12.42
CA GLU A 418 6.71 2.78 12.87
C GLU A 418 6.64 2.83 14.39
N ARG A 419 5.96 1.87 15.00
CA ARG A 419 5.63 1.83 16.42
C ARG A 419 5.80 0.42 16.98
N ILE A 420 6.48 0.29 18.08
CA ILE A 420 6.70 -0.99 18.73
C ILE A 420 5.80 -1.09 19.97
N ALA A 421 4.70 -1.81 19.85
CA ALA A 421 3.80 -2.05 20.97
C ALA A 421 4.43 -2.91 22.08
N ASN A 422 5.26 -3.89 21.67
CA ASN A 422 5.95 -4.81 22.58
C ASN A 422 7.24 -5.32 21.95
N LYS A 423 8.38 -5.15 22.65
CA LYS A 423 9.70 -5.63 22.21
C LYS A 423 9.76 -7.15 21.99
N GLU A 424 9.02 -7.93 22.78
CA GLU A 424 8.97 -9.39 22.62
C GLU A 424 8.31 -9.81 21.30
N VAL A 425 7.31 -9.05 20.82
CA VAL A 425 6.67 -9.33 19.53
C VAL A 425 7.66 -9.11 18.39
N VAL A 426 8.44 -8.01 18.46
CA VAL A 426 9.51 -7.76 17.49
C VAL A 426 10.57 -8.86 17.55
N ALA A 427 10.95 -9.31 18.74
CA ALA A 427 11.90 -10.41 18.89
C ALA A 427 11.39 -11.70 18.23
N ARG A 428 10.10 -12.03 18.39
CA ARG A 428 9.49 -13.21 17.72
C ARG A 428 9.46 -13.03 16.20
N MET A 429 9.18 -11.84 15.70
CA MET A 429 9.22 -11.56 14.27
C MET A 429 10.64 -11.72 13.71
N VAL A 430 11.66 -11.19 14.39
CA VAL A 430 13.07 -11.38 14.01
C VAL A 430 13.44 -12.86 14.01
N ALA A 431 13.04 -13.61 15.04
CA ALA A 431 13.28 -15.06 15.11
C ALA A 431 12.63 -15.81 13.94
N ALA A 432 11.40 -15.41 13.55
CA ALA A 432 10.73 -15.98 12.40
C ALA A 432 11.47 -15.69 11.08
N LEU A 433 11.97 -14.48 10.87
CA LEU A 433 12.81 -14.12 9.74
C LEU A 433 14.13 -14.93 9.71
N GLN A 434 14.81 -15.04 10.87
CA GLN A 434 16.05 -15.80 11.02
C GLN A 434 15.87 -17.33 10.87
N SER A 435 14.66 -17.84 11.01
CA SER A 435 14.36 -19.26 10.81
C SER A 435 14.28 -19.66 9.34
N VAL A 436 14.06 -18.70 8.44
CA VAL A 436 13.87 -18.94 7.02
C VAL A 436 14.95 -18.30 6.14
N SER A 437 15.79 -17.44 6.71
CA SER A 437 16.85 -16.74 5.97
C SER A 437 18.11 -16.61 6.82
N GLU A 438 19.26 -16.82 6.20
CA GLU A 438 20.59 -16.56 6.80
C GLU A 438 20.99 -15.08 6.72
N ALA A 439 20.15 -14.23 6.14
CA ALA A 439 20.39 -12.80 6.01
C ALA A 439 20.53 -12.14 7.39
N LYS A 440 21.37 -11.11 7.44
CA LYS A 440 21.48 -10.28 8.65
C LYS A 440 20.25 -9.43 8.81
N VAL A 441 19.57 -9.53 9.97
CA VAL A 441 18.35 -8.78 10.25
C VAL A 441 18.67 -7.52 11.04
N TYR A 442 18.25 -6.36 10.51
CA TYR A 442 18.26 -5.08 11.19
C TYR A 442 16.83 -4.63 11.47
N VAL A 443 16.54 -4.24 12.69
CA VAL A 443 15.25 -3.65 13.07
C VAL A 443 15.44 -2.15 13.21
N ILE A 444 14.76 -1.40 12.38
CA ILE A 444 14.82 0.06 12.35
C ILE A 444 13.54 0.59 12.99
N CYS A 445 13.67 1.19 14.17
CA CYS A 445 12.56 1.85 14.84
C CYS A 445 12.57 3.34 14.53
N MET A 446 11.43 3.88 14.08
CA MET A 446 11.32 5.27 13.63
C MET A 446 11.24 6.29 14.77
N HIS A 447 11.44 5.87 16.02
CA HIS A 447 11.49 6.75 17.18
C HIS A 447 12.54 6.26 18.19
N GLU A 448 12.95 7.13 19.11
CA GLU A 448 13.83 6.74 20.22
C GLU A 448 13.09 5.77 21.15
N LEU A 449 13.76 4.69 21.51
CA LEU A 449 13.24 3.73 22.47
C LEU A 449 13.62 4.19 23.88
N GLU A 450 12.64 4.50 24.71
CA GLU A 450 12.88 4.74 26.13
C GLU A 450 13.57 3.51 26.76
N GLY A 451 14.74 3.73 27.36
CA GLY A 451 15.51 2.69 28.05
C GLY A 451 16.54 1.94 27.20
N ALA A 452 16.89 2.40 26.00
CA ALA A 452 18.06 1.92 25.25
C ALA A 452 19.33 2.66 25.72
N ARG A 453 19.74 2.47 26.98
CA ARG A 453 21.07 2.79 27.51
C ARG A 453 21.70 1.55 28.11
#